data_1607c74bb8eccef8b68fae90660a8c82
#
_entry.id   1607c74bb8eccef8b68fae90660a8c82
#
_cell.length_a   1.000
_cell.length_b   1.000
_cell.length_c   1.000
_cell.angle_alpha   90.00
_cell.angle_beta   90.00
_cell.angle_gamma   90.00
#
_symmetry.space_group_name_H-M   'P 1'
#
loop_
_entity.id
_entity.type
_entity.pdbx_description
1 polymer ?
#
loop_
_entity_poly.entity_id
_entity_poly.type
_entity_poly.pdbx_seq_one_letter_code
_entity_poly.pdbx_strand_id
1 'polypeptide(L)'
;MALTTGTKLGPYEIQSPLGAGGMGEVYRARDTRLDRDVAIKVLPGSFAGDTERLRRFEQEARAVAALNHPNILGVYDIGQHQGSPYMVCELLEGETLHEKIQLGPMPQRRALEYASQIVEGLAAAHDKGVVHRDLKPENVFVTKQGRAKILDFGLAKLAPLQTTGAAAGEVATMTSPAQTMPGMVLTWDGTMVAAA
;
A
#
# COMPACT_ATOMS: atom_id res chain seq x y z
N MET A 1 -6.38 -9.05 14.53
CA MET A 1 -7.87 -9.08 14.67
C MET A 1 -8.41 -8.05 13.71
N ALA A 2 -9.33 -8.44 12.83
CA ALA A 2 -10.01 -7.50 11.95
C ALA A 2 -10.79 -6.47 12.78
N LEU A 3 -10.67 -5.20 12.41
CA LEU A 3 -11.42 -4.13 13.05
C LEU A 3 -12.87 -4.11 12.56
N THR A 4 -13.79 -3.86 13.47
CA THR A 4 -15.22 -3.75 13.14
C THR A 4 -15.63 -2.29 12.92
N THR A 5 -16.69 -2.07 12.16
CA THR A 5 -17.31 -0.75 12.00
C THR A 5 -17.62 -0.14 13.37
N GLY A 6 -17.33 1.15 13.53
CA GLY A 6 -17.46 1.89 14.80
C GLY A 6 -16.25 1.79 15.73
N THR A 7 -15.24 0.94 15.41
CA THR A 7 -14.00 0.93 16.19
C THR A 7 -13.28 2.27 16.07
N LYS A 8 -12.82 2.79 17.21
CA LYS A 8 -12.10 4.08 17.26
C LYS A 8 -10.60 3.88 17.42
N LEU A 9 -9.83 4.47 16.51
CA LEU A 9 -8.37 4.58 16.55
C LEU A 9 -8.02 6.06 16.79
N GLY A 10 -7.95 6.48 18.06
CA GLY A 10 -7.86 7.89 18.38
C GLY A 10 -9.06 8.67 17.83
N PRO A 11 -8.85 9.69 16.97
CA PRO A 11 -9.95 10.48 16.38
C PRO A 11 -10.56 9.84 15.13
N TYR A 12 -10.08 8.69 14.72
CA TYR A 12 -10.53 8.00 13.51
C TYR A 12 -11.56 6.92 13.86
N GLU A 13 -12.71 6.93 13.21
CA GLU A 13 -13.76 5.93 13.38
C GLU A 13 -13.87 5.05 12.14
N ILE A 14 -13.65 3.75 12.29
CA ILE A 14 -13.71 2.76 11.20
C ILE A 14 -15.13 2.68 10.65
N GLN A 15 -15.26 2.80 9.33
CA GLN A 15 -16.52 2.70 8.61
C GLN A 15 -16.69 1.36 7.91
N SER A 16 -15.68 0.94 7.13
CA SER A 16 -15.72 -0.31 6.39
C SER A 16 -14.33 -0.81 6.02
N PRO A 17 -14.13 -2.12 5.83
CA PRO A 17 -12.91 -2.64 5.23
C PRO A 17 -12.82 -2.20 3.76
N LEU A 18 -11.59 -1.96 3.27
CA LEU A 18 -11.27 -1.70 1.86
C LEU A 18 -10.47 -2.84 1.26
N GLY A 19 -9.67 -3.55 2.06
CA GLY A 19 -8.86 -4.67 1.62
C GLY A 19 -8.03 -5.25 2.76
N ALA A 20 -7.56 -6.49 2.57
CA ALA A 20 -6.66 -7.17 3.50
C ALA A 20 -5.60 -7.95 2.72
N GLY A 21 -4.39 -8.03 3.26
CA GLY A 21 -3.28 -8.76 2.63
C GLY A 21 -2.10 -8.98 3.59
N GLY A 22 -0.99 -9.52 3.09
CA GLY A 22 0.18 -9.86 3.90
C GLY A 22 0.84 -8.67 4.61
N MET A 23 0.58 -7.45 4.14
CA MET A 23 1.06 -6.20 4.76
C MET A 23 0.02 -5.55 5.69
N GLY A 24 -1.05 -6.26 6.05
CA GLY A 24 -2.08 -5.77 6.95
C GLY A 24 -3.44 -5.56 6.31
N GLU A 25 -4.27 -4.81 6.98
CA GLU A 25 -5.65 -4.54 6.62
C GLU A 25 -5.84 -3.05 6.34
N VAL A 26 -6.62 -2.70 5.31
CA VAL A 26 -6.93 -1.32 4.97
C VAL A 26 -8.41 -1.06 5.19
N TYR A 27 -8.71 0.05 5.85
CA TYR A 27 -10.07 0.44 6.21
C TYR A 27 -10.37 1.86 5.72
N ARG A 28 -11.62 2.08 5.34
CA ARG A 28 -12.19 3.42 5.29
C ARG A 28 -12.54 3.86 6.70
N ALA A 29 -12.17 5.07 7.05
CA ALA A 29 -12.49 5.65 8.35
C ALA A 29 -12.86 7.14 8.23
N ARG A 30 -13.54 7.66 9.25
CA ARG A 30 -13.85 9.08 9.38
C ARG A 30 -12.88 9.73 10.35
N ASP A 31 -12.15 10.74 9.92
CA ASP A 31 -11.46 11.67 10.82
C ASP A 31 -12.50 12.63 11.44
N THR A 32 -12.84 12.40 12.69
CA THR A 32 -13.90 13.15 13.39
C THR A 32 -13.50 14.56 13.79
N ARG A 33 -12.20 14.90 13.76
CA ARG A 33 -11.69 16.24 14.04
C ARG A 33 -11.77 17.15 12.82
N LEU A 34 -11.43 16.60 11.65
CA LEU A 34 -11.36 17.34 10.39
C LEU A 34 -12.58 17.07 9.49
N ASP A 35 -13.50 16.23 9.95
CA ASP A 35 -14.74 15.85 9.24
C ASP A 35 -14.50 15.40 7.80
N ARG A 36 -13.52 14.49 7.61
CA ARG A 36 -13.14 13.95 6.30
C ARG A 36 -12.98 12.43 6.34
N ASP A 37 -13.19 11.80 5.19
CA ASP A 37 -12.89 10.38 5.03
C ASP A 37 -11.39 10.17 4.76
N VAL A 38 -10.84 9.09 5.33
CA VAL A 38 -9.45 8.70 5.23
C VAL A 38 -9.33 7.19 5.00
N ALA A 39 -8.19 6.74 4.49
CA ALA A 39 -7.81 5.34 4.51
C ALA A 39 -6.90 5.07 5.71
N ILE A 40 -7.13 3.98 6.43
CA ILE A 40 -6.25 3.55 7.53
C ILE A 40 -5.70 2.18 7.19
N LYS A 41 -4.39 2.08 7.09
CA LYS A 41 -3.65 0.83 6.95
C LYS A 41 -3.17 0.37 8.32
N VAL A 42 -3.69 -0.76 8.79
CA VAL A 42 -3.29 -1.38 10.07
C VAL A 42 -2.32 -2.50 9.76
N LEU A 43 -1.14 -2.44 10.35
CA LEU A 43 -0.11 -3.45 10.14
C LEU A 43 -0.37 -4.71 10.98
N PRO A 44 0.11 -5.90 10.53
CA PRO A 44 -0.08 -7.13 11.27
C PRO A 44 0.43 -7.05 12.70
N GLY A 45 -0.23 -7.74 13.63
CA GLY A 45 0.15 -7.80 15.05
C GLY A 45 1.56 -8.37 15.31
N SER A 46 2.17 -9.04 14.34
CA SER A 46 3.57 -9.46 14.41
C SER A 46 4.58 -8.31 14.53
N PHE A 47 4.14 -7.07 14.30
CA PHE A 47 4.92 -5.86 14.56
C PHE A 47 4.88 -5.44 16.04
N ALA A 48 3.87 -5.85 16.79
CA ALA A 48 3.63 -5.43 18.17
C ALA A 48 4.72 -5.85 19.17
N GLY A 49 5.52 -6.87 18.85
CA GLY A 49 6.59 -7.38 19.73
C GLY A 49 8.00 -6.90 19.36
N ASP A 50 8.18 -6.18 18.26
CA ASP A 50 9.50 -5.79 17.72
C ASP A 50 9.66 -4.27 17.74
N THR A 51 10.24 -3.76 18.83
CA THR A 51 10.46 -2.32 19.04
C THR A 51 11.33 -1.68 17.93
N GLU A 52 12.28 -2.44 17.37
CA GLU A 52 13.15 -1.92 16.32
C GLU A 52 12.42 -1.79 15.00
N ARG A 53 11.55 -2.75 14.67
CA ARG A 53 10.65 -2.67 13.50
C ARG A 53 9.69 -1.51 13.61
N LEU A 54 9.08 -1.33 14.78
CA LEU A 54 8.17 -0.24 15.03
C LEU A 54 8.88 1.11 14.84
N ARG A 55 10.08 1.28 15.39
CA ARG A 55 10.88 2.49 15.21
C ARG A 55 11.23 2.75 13.73
N ARG A 56 11.58 1.72 12.99
CA ARG A 56 11.86 1.84 11.54
C ARG A 56 10.59 2.23 10.78
N PHE A 57 9.45 1.61 11.08
CA PHE A 57 8.17 1.99 10.50
C PHE A 57 7.84 3.46 10.74
N GLU A 58 7.94 3.94 11.97
CA GLU A 58 7.69 5.34 12.30
C GLU A 58 8.64 6.29 11.55
N GLN A 59 9.91 5.93 11.46
CA GLN A 59 10.91 6.73 10.75
C GLN A 59 10.63 6.80 9.24
N GLU A 60 10.31 5.68 8.60
CA GLU A 60 9.96 5.62 7.18
C GLU A 60 8.63 6.33 6.90
N ALA A 61 7.62 6.11 7.74
CA ALA A 61 6.33 6.78 7.60
C ALA A 61 6.46 8.32 7.73
N ARG A 62 7.31 8.82 8.66
CA ARG A 62 7.59 10.26 8.78
C ARG A 62 8.31 10.81 7.54
N ALA A 63 9.25 10.05 6.96
CA ALA A 63 9.93 10.46 5.73
C ALA A 63 8.95 10.57 4.56
N VAL A 64 8.02 9.63 4.43
CA VAL A 64 6.97 9.65 3.40
C VAL A 64 5.96 10.77 3.66
N ALA A 65 5.56 11.00 4.91
CA ALA A 65 4.64 12.08 5.30
C ALA A 65 5.18 13.48 4.97
N ALA A 66 6.51 13.62 4.88
CA ALA A 66 7.15 14.87 4.44
C ALA A 66 7.10 15.07 2.91
N LEU A 67 6.67 14.06 2.15
CA LEU A 67 6.49 14.15 0.70
C LEU A 67 5.12 14.75 0.38
N ASN A 68 5.09 15.95 -0.16
CA ASN A 68 3.85 16.58 -0.64
C ASN A 68 3.92 16.70 -2.16
N HIS A 69 3.38 15.70 -2.85
CA HIS A 69 3.40 15.64 -4.31
C HIS A 69 2.10 15.02 -4.85
N PRO A 70 1.52 15.53 -5.94
CA PRO A 70 0.25 15.02 -6.47
C PRO A 70 0.28 13.54 -6.91
N ASN A 71 1.46 13.03 -7.24
CA ASN A 71 1.67 11.64 -7.66
C ASN A 71 2.24 10.72 -6.57
N ILE A 72 2.20 11.15 -5.32
CA ILE A 72 2.54 10.35 -4.14
C ILE A 72 1.33 10.27 -3.21
N LEU A 73 1.08 9.11 -2.60
CA LEU A 73 0.02 8.96 -1.60
C LEU A 73 0.29 9.85 -0.39
N GLY A 74 -0.65 10.71 -0.06
CA GLY A 74 -0.56 11.58 1.12
C GLY A 74 -0.70 10.78 2.42
N VAL A 75 0.29 10.87 3.29
CA VAL A 75 0.24 10.32 4.67
C VAL A 75 -0.10 11.45 5.61
N TYR A 76 -1.15 11.26 6.44
CA TYR A 76 -1.69 12.28 7.32
C TYR A 76 -1.29 12.08 8.78
N ASP A 77 -1.22 10.83 9.22
CA ASP A 77 -0.94 10.51 10.62
C ASP A 77 -0.42 9.08 10.76
N ILE A 78 0.20 8.78 11.90
CA ILE A 78 0.59 7.44 12.32
C ILE A 78 0.21 7.23 13.78
N GLY A 79 -0.11 6.01 14.16
CA GLY A 79 -0.46 5.69 15.54
C GLY A 79 -0.37 4.20 15.83
N GLN A 80 -0.82 3.83 17.03
CA GLN A 80 -0.89 2.45 17.47
C GLN A 80 -2.26 2.16 18.08
N HIS A 81 -2.78 0.98 17.79
CA HIS A 81 -4.01 0.47 18.40
C HIS A 81 -3.77 -0.96 18.89
N GLN A 82 -3.93 -1.19 20.19
CA GLN A 82 -3.68 -2.49 20.83
C GLN A 82 -2.32 -3.11 20.46
N GLY A 83 -1.28 -2.27 20.38
CA GLY A 83 0.07 -2.68 20.00
C GLY A 83 0.32 -2.85 18.50
N SER A 84 -0.71 -2.80 17.67
CA SER A 84 -0.56 -2.80 16.20
C SER A 84 -0.39 -1.38 15.67
N PRO A 85 0.68 -1.08 14.91
CA PRO A 85 0.85 0.22 14.30
C PRO A 85 -0.14 0.41 13.15
N TYR A 86 -0.58 1.66 12.96
CA TYR A 86 -1.40 2.03 11.81
C TYR A 86 -0.92 3.33 11.17
N MET A 87 -1.23 3.50 9.90
CA MET A 87 -0.96 4.70 9.12
C MET A 87 -2.27 5.22 8.53
N VAL A 88 -2.47 6.53 8.63
CA VAL A 88 -3.62 7.25 8.08
C VAL A 88 -3.21 7.97 6.82
N CYS A 89 -3.91 7.70 5.73
CA CYS A 89 -3.61 8.23 4.41
C CYS A 89 -4.83 8.89 3.77
N GLU A 90 -4.59 9.60 2.67
CA GLU A 90 -5.69 10.03 1.81
C GLU A 90 -6.49 8.82 1.31
N LEU A 91 -7.81 8.98 1.27
CA LEU A 91 -8.69 7.98 0.68
C LEU A 91 -8.71 8.19 -0.83
N LEU A 92 -8.28 7.17 -1.57
CA LEU A 92 -8.29 7.18 -3.02
C LEU A 92 -9.51 6.45 -3.58
N GLU A 93 -10.06 6.93 -4.69
CA GLU A 93 -11.08 6.26 -5.47
C GLU A 93 -10.55 5.95 -6.87
N GLY A 94 -10.59 4.68 -7.27
CA GLY A 94 -10.05 4.21 -8.54
C GLY A 94 -9.62 2.76 -8.45
N GLU A 95 -8.55 2.41 -9.12
CA GLU A 95 -8.00 1.06 -9.22
C GLU A 95 -6.46 1.09 -9.27
N THR A 96 -5.80 -0.01 -8.99
CA THR A 96 -4.35 -0.13 -9.16
C THR A 96 -3.99 -0.16 -10.64
N LEU A 97 -2.76 0.22 -10.98
CA LEU A 97 -2.25 0.08 -12.34
C LEU A 97 -2.21 -1.39 -12.76
N HIS A 98 -1.99 -2.30 -11.81
CA HIS A 98 -2.06 -3.74 -12.03
C HIS A 98 -3.44 -4.15 -12.53
N GLU A 99 -4.51 -3.84 -11.80
CA GLU A 99 -5.90 -4.14 -12.18
C GLU A 99 -6.22 -3.56 -13.57
N LYS A 100 -5.78 -2.33 -13.82
CA LYS A 100 -5.98 -1.66 -15.09
C LYS A 100 -5.30 -2.37 -16.27
N ILE A 101 -4.10 -2.90 -16.08
CA ILE A 101 -3.37 -3.68 -17.09
C ILE A 101 -4.05 -5.03 -17.34
N GLN A 102 -4.63 -5.65 -16.33
CA GLN A 102 -5.37 -6.92 -16.47
C GLN A 102 -6.64 -6.78 -17.32
N LEU A 103 -7.22 -5.59 -17.44
CA LEU A 103 -8.37 -5.33 -18.31
C LEU A 103 -8.02 -5.33 -19.81
N GLY A 104 -6.74 -5.37 -20.15
CA GLY A 104 -6.25 -5.43 -21.53
C GLY A 104 -5.23 -4.34 -21.87
N PRO A 105 -4.78 -4.29 -23.13
CA PRO A 105 -3.75 -3.35 -23.56
C PRO A 105 -4.24 -1.89 -23.44
N MET A 106 -3.41 -1.08 -22.81
CA MET A 106 -3.67 0.35 -22.62
C MET A 106 -3.25 1.14 -23.85
N PRO A 107 -4.01 2.18 -24.29
CA PRO A 107 -3.56 3.11 -25.33
C PRO A 107 -2.19 3.71 -24.98
N GLN A 108 -1.27 3.74 -25.95
CA GLN A 108 0.12 4.22 -25.76
C GLN A 108 0.17 5.61 -25.10
N ARG A 109 -0.69 6.52 -25.51
CA ARG A 109 -0.78 7.86 -24.91
C ARG A 109 -1.03 7.80 -23.40
N ARG A 110 -1.96 6.95 -22.95
CA ARG A 110 -2.26 6.78 -21.53
C ARG A 110 -1.10 6.15 -20.75
N ALA A 111 -0.43 5.18 -21.36
CA ALA A 111 0.74 4.57 -20.75
C ALA A 111 1.86 5.60 -20.52
N LEU A 112 2.10 6.48 -21.51
CA LEU A 112 3.08 7.57 -21.39
C LEU A 112 2.67 8.61 -20.35
N GLU A 113 1.37 8.98 -20.28
CA GLU A 113 0.85 9.90 -19.26
C GLU A 113 1.06 9.36 -17.82
N TYR A 114 0.80 8.06 -17.59
CA TYR A 114 1.06 7.45 -16.28
C TYR A 114 2.54 7.33 -15.99
N ALA A 115 3.36 6.93 -16.98
CA ALA A 115 4.81 6.84 -16.82
C ALA A 115 5.42 8.20 -16.42
N SER A 116 5.03 9.29 -17.07
CA SER A 116 5.49 10.65 -16.72
C SER A 116 5.15 10.98 -15.27
N GLN A 117 3.89 10.75 -14.85
CA GLN A 117 3.44 11.03 -13.50
C GLN A 117 4.18 10.20 -12.44
N ILE A 118 4.48 8.93 -12.73
CA ILE A 118 5.27 8.07 -11.85
C ILE A 118 6.70 8.62 -11.72
N VAL A 119 7.33 8.98 -12.84
CA VAL A 119 8.68 9.56 -12.83
C VAL A 119 8.73 10.86 -12.04
N GLU A 120 7.75 11.76 -12.19
CA GLU A 120 7.65 13.01 -11.43
C GLU A 120 7.54 12.74 -9.92
N GLY A 121 6.70 11.77 -9.52
CA GLY A 121 6.58 11.35 -8.13
C GLY A 121 7.87 10.76 -7.57
N LEU A 122 8.55 9.88 -8.33
CA LEU A 122 9.83 9.31 -7.92
C LEU A 122 10.92 10.37 -7.81
N ALA A 123 11.00 11.30 -8.76
CA ALA A 123 11.97 12.40 -8.70
C ALA A 123 11.78 13.24 -7.42
N ALA A 124 10.54 13.63 -7.13
CA ALA A 124 10.22 14.37 -5.90
C ALA A 124 10.58 13.62 -4.61
N ALA A 125 10.43 12.30 -4.59
CA ALA A 125 10.85 11.46 -3.46
C ALA A 125 12.39 11.38 -3.36
N HIS A 126 13.07 11.16 -4.49
CA HIS A 126 14.54 11.07 -4.53
C HIS A 126 15.20 12.37 -4.11
N ASP A 127 14.68 13.53 -4.48
CA ASP A 127 15.16 14.85 -4.03
C ASP A 127 15.12 15.01 -2.50
N LYS A 128 14.26 14.24 -1.82
CA LYS A 128 14.18 14.16 -0.35
C LYS A 128 14.94 12.96 0.23
N GLY A 129 15.71 12.24 -0.58
CA GLY A 129 16.47 11.05 -0.16
C GLY A 129 15.59 9.81 0.10
N VAL A 130 14.32 9.81 -0.32
CA VAL A 130 13.39 8.70 -0.15
C VAL A 130 13.36 7.84 -1.40
N VAL A 131 13.73 6.56 -1.28
CA VAL A 131 13.73 5.58 -2.36
C VAL A 131 12.59 4.59 -2.15
N HIS A 132 11.83 4.28 -3.21
CA HIS A 132 10.64 3.41 -3.11
C HIS A 132 10.97 1.95 -2.80
N ARG A 133 12.00 1.37 -3.42
CA ARG A 133 12.55 0.01 -3.21
C ARG A 133 11.67 -1.17 -3.63
N ASP A 134 10.38 -0.96 -3.90
CA ASP A 134 9.42 -2.01 -4.32
C ASP A 134 8.39 -1.43 -5.32
N LEU A 135 8.86 -0.67 -6.32
CA LEU A 135 7.96 -0.13 -7.34
C LEU A 135 7.48 -1.23 -8.28
N LYS A 136 6.16 -1.41 -8.31
CA LYS A 136 5.47 -2.39 -9.16
C LYS A 136 4.05 -1.89 -9.47
N PRO A 137 3.34 -2.44 -10.48
CA PRO A 137 2.01 -1.96 -10.84
C PRO A 137 0.97 -1.97 -9.72
N GLU A 138 1.11 -2.88 -8.75
CA GLU A 138 0.26 -2.98 -7.55
C GLU A 138 0.44 -1.77 -6.62
N ASN A 139 1.65 -1.18 -6.62
CA ASN A 139 1.99 -0.03 -5.80
C ASN A 139 1.81 1.31 -6.55
N VAL A 140 1.09 1.30 -7.66
CA VAL A 140 0.66 2.49 -8.40
C VAL A 140 -0.86 2.48 -8.49
N PHE A 141 -1.50 3.51 -7.95
CA PHE A 141 -2.95 3.67 -7.98
C PHE A 141 -3.35 4.71 -9.04
N VAL A 142 -4.35 4.41 -9.84
CA VAL A 142 -4.91 5.34 -10.82
C VAL A 142 -6.27 5.79 -10.34
N THR A 143 -6.37 7.08 -9.98
CA THR A 143 -7.62 7.66 -9.50
C THR A 143 -8.67 7.74 -10.61
N LYS A 144 -9.95 7.89 -10.24
CA LYS A 144 -11.06 8.13 -11.18
C LYS A 144 -10.82 9.33 -12.10
N GLN A 145 -10.03 10.32 -11.64
CA GLN A 145 -9.64 11.50 -12.43
C GLN A 145 -8.46 11.24 -13.37
N GLY A 146 -7.93 10.00 -13.42
CA GLY A 146 -6.80 9.62 -14.26
C GLY A 146 -5.43 10.04 -13.74
N ARG A 147 -5.30 10.32 -12.45
CA ARG A 147 -4.02 10.64 -11.81
C ARG A 147 -3.38 9.37 -11.27
N ALA A 148 -2.11 9.13 -11.64
CA ALA A 148 -1.31 8.08 -11.02
C ALA A 148 -0.76 8.56 -9.67
N LYS A 149 -0.86 7.73 -8.64
CA LYS A 149 -0.27 7.95 -7.31
C LYS A 149 0.55 6.75 -6.89
N ILE A 150 1.78 7.00 -6.46
CA ILE A 150 2.68 5.98 -5.93
C ILE A 150 2.30 5.72 -4.47
N LEU A 151 2.12 4.44 -4.15
CA LEU A 151 1.75 3.94 -2.83
C LEU A 151 2.98 3.33 -2.14
N ASP A 152 2.93 3.12 -0.83
CA ASP A 152 3.83 2.24 -0.05
C ASP A 152 5.34 2.41 -0.26
N PHE A 153 5.86 3.63 -0.18
CA PHE A 153 7.30 3.87 -0.14
C PHE A 153 7.96 3.11 1.01
N GLY A 154 8.87 2.19 0.68
CA GLY A 154 9.83 1.59 1.62
C GLY A 154 9.27 0.66 2.70
N LEU A 155 7.98 0.69 3.01
CA LEU A 155 7.36 -0.07 4.10
C LEU A 155 7.42 -1.60 3.91
N ALA A 156 7.62 -2.07 2.68
CA ALA A 156 7.68 -3.50 2.35
C ALA A 156 8.89 -4.23 2.97
N LYS A 157 10.01 -3.55 3.23
CA LYS A 157 11.19 -4.17 3.86
C LYS A 157 11.04 -4.42 5.36
N LEU A 158 9.94 -3.99 5.97
CA LEU A 158 9.63 -4.25 7.36
C LEU A 158 8.89 -5.59 7.57
N ALA A 159 8.36 -6.21 6.49
CA ALA A 159 7.80 -7.55 6.55
C ALA A 159 8.93 -8.57 6.86
N PRO A 160 8.69 -9.59 7.72
CA PRO A 160 9.64 -10.66 7.91
C PRO A 160 9.88 -11.34 6.56
N LEU A 161 11.15 -11.49 6.17
CA LEU A 161 11.51 -12.53 5.23
C LEU A 161 10.97 -13.84 5.83
N GLN A 162 9.94 -14.41 5.22
CA GLN A 162 9.58 -15.79 5.51
C GLN A 162 10.80 -16.61 5.09
N THR A 163 11.67 -16.94 6.04
CA THR A 163 12.67 -17.95 5.86
C THR A 163 11.93 -19.29 5.76
N THR A 164 11.48 -19.61 4.55
CA THR A 164 11.27 -21.00 4.19
C THR A 164 12.66 -21.63 4.28
N GLY A 165 12.88 -22.41 5.35
CA GLY A 165 14.07 -23.21 5.49
C GLY A 165 14.19 -24.16 4.30
N ALA A 166 15.08 -23.81 3.38
CA ALA A 166 15.58 -24.70 2.35
C ALA A 166 17.08 -24.43 2.23
N ALA A 167 17.80 -25.52 2.40
CA ALA A 167 19.25 -25.63 2.32
C ALA A 167 19.82 -25.01 1.03
N ALA A 168 21.05 -24.53 1.14
CA ALA A 168 21.88 -24.08 0.04
C ALA A 168 21.89 -25.11 -1.11
N GLY A 169 21.56 -24.64 -2.32
CA GLY A 169 21.71 -25.45 -3.54
C GLY A 169 20.89 -24.87 -4.69
N GLU A 170 21.62 -24.42 -5.70
CA GLU A 170 21.19 -24.18 -7.08
C GLU A 170 20.25 -23.03 -7.44
N VAL A 171 20.86 -22.08 -8.13
CA VAL A 171 20.19 -21.07 -8.97
C VAL A 171 19.47 -21.78 -10.12
N ALA A 172 18.17 -21.92 -10.02
CA ALA A 172 17.32 -22.31 -11.15
C ALA A 172 16.40 -21.15 -11.49
N THR A 173 16.67 -20.50 -12.62
CA THR A 173 15.75 -19.55 -13.26
C THR A 173 14.52 -20.33 -13.72
N MET A 174 13.41 -20.22 -12.98
CA MET A 174 12.12 -20.76 -13.44
C MET A 174 11.17 -19.62 -13.74
N THR A 175 11.03 -19.32 -15.03
CA THR A 175 9.88 -18.64 -15.61
C THR A 175 8.69 -19.61 -15.58
N SER A 176 7.74 -19.40 -14.67
CA SER A 176 6.42 -20.06 -14.75
C SER A 176 5.35 -19.00 -14.98
N PRO A 177 4.49 -19.15 -16.00
CA PRO A 177 3.35 -18.26 -16.19
C PRO A 177 2.29 -18.54 -15.11
N ALA A 178 1.93 -17.51 -14.35
CA ALA A 178 0.82 -17.58 -13.42
C ALA A 178 -0.49 -17.76 -14.20
N GLN A 179 -1.16 -18.88 -14.01
CA GLN A 179 -2.53 -19.08 -14.50
C GLN A 179 -3.49 -18.34 -13.59
N THR A 180 -4.06 -17.27 -14.11
CA THR A 180 -5.10 -16.47 -13.42
C THR A 180 -6.46 -17.12 -13.66
N MET A 181 -7.17 -17.49 -12.60
CA MET A 181 -8.57 -17.93 -12.69
C MET A 181 -9.50 -16.72 -12.71
N PRO A 182 -10.58 -16.72 -13.55
CA PRO A 182 -11.57 -15.63 -13.59
C PRO A 182 -12.34 -15.54 -12.27
N GLY A 183 -12.48 -14.33 -11.70
CA GLY A 183 -13.26 -14.09 -10.49
C GLY A 183 -12.47 -13.92 -9.20
N MET A 184 -11.15 -13.81 -9.28
CA MET A 184 -10.29 -13.50 -8.13
C MET A 184 -9.67 -12.12 -8.27
N VAL A 185 -9.80 -11.29 -7.25
CA VAL A 185 -9.17 -9.97 -7.15
C VAL A 185 -7.85 -10.11 -6.39
N LEU A 186 -6.75 -9.62 -6.96
CA LEU A 186 -5.47 -9.55 -6.27
C LEU A 186 -5.53 -8.44 -5.24
N THR A 187 -5.27 -8.80 -4.00
CA THR A 187 -5.09 -7.81 -2.95
C THR A 187 -3.73 -7.14 -3.07
N TRP A 188 -3.54 -6.05 -2.35
CA TRP A 188 -2.41 -5.14 -2.32
C TRP A 188 -1.01 -5.77 -2.18
N ASP A 189 -0.92 -7.04 -1.80
CA ASP A 189 0.32 -7.83 -1.62
C ASP A 189 0.49 -8.98 -2.61
N GLY A 190 -0.38 -9.07 -3.63
CA GLY A 190 -0.38 -10.17 -4.58
C GLY A 190 -1.19 -11.40 -4.14
N THR A 191 -1.96 -11.30 -3.04
CA THR A 191 -2.87 -12.37 -2.60
C THR A 191 -4.17 -12.30 -3.39
N MET A 192 -4.68 -13.43 -3.87
CA MET A 192 -5.94 -13.52 -4.62
C MET A 192 -7.12 -13.68 -3.65
N VAL A 193 -8.13 -12.81 -3.75
CA VAL A 193 -9.40 -12.91 -3.01
C VAL A 193 -10.55 -13.01 -3.99
N ALA A 194 -11.49 -13.92 -3.71
CA ALA A 194 -12.68 -14.06 -4.53
C ALA A 194 -13.59 -12.82 -4.43
N ALA A 195 -13.97 -12.25 -5.56
CA ALA A 195 -14.97 -11.21 -5.61
C ALA A 195 -16.35 -11.82 -5.31
N ALA A 196 -17.04 -11.27 -4.31
CA ALA A 196 -18.44 -11.60 -4.02
C ALA A 196 -19.38 -10.81 -4.92
#